data_cb3ea302354d3bcd3f900c0680173f2f
#
_entry.id   cb3ea302354d3bcd3f900c0680173f2f
#
_cell.length_a   1.000
_cell.length_b   1.000
_cell.length_c   1.000
_cell.angle_alpha   90.00
_cell.angle_beta   90.00
_cell.angle_gamma   90.00
#
_symmetry.space_group_name_H-M   'P 1'
#
loop_
_entity.id
_entity.type
_entity.pdbx_description
1 polymer ?
#
loop_
_entity_poly.entity_id
_entity_poly.type
_entity_poly.pdbx_seq_one_letter_code
_entity_poly.pdbx_strand_id
1 'polypeptide(L)'
;MSGKKHRHGLFEAAPERFRLRLDNITSASQLSREIIRSAWGWALAGSVLMALGGLATTLIPAWLGRTVDTVVAPAVAGAEASGVWRELVIALACLGGMYLVIITAQRLGHRFSWYGIQRAEHELSQQLLELTLRRAGRDHVPGERVSRLTADVRRSCQVLHALVGPPGELLQLLVTTALLWSFHPWLGLTLIIGAPLMLVGMYLVALPLGARVEDELEALGETAGTASDTLGGYRTLRGLHAERVAADRYATASRRTLSAAVRSRSAEAWFDGLAELTGGLFAAALVGLAALLAVAGQISVGQLAAVTGLSTTVLGSLIGFIANLTGLWAATQGAGRRILDLMTSEPTDRTAPGPPPAGVVRNGFTTVRVPADAVRATAEALAAGWPGTLLAPHPEQLLAGSVLDNVRATGENPASPERATEALRRVGLEATELANGYTTDTGDNGSALSGGQRQRVALARAVAADPEVLILVNPTSSVDTVTEHRIAQELHRVRAGRTTVVISDSPAFRAVADRVVEVES
;
A
#
# COMPACT_ATOMS: atom_id res chain seq x y z
N MET A 1 29.68 -21.65 -13.34
CA MET A 1 29.28 -22.77 -12.46
C MET A 1 29.63 -22.40 -11.04
N SER A 2 28.74 -22.27 -10.21
CA SER A 2 28.68 -22.45 -8.76
C SER A 2 27.46 -21.71 -8.25
N GLY A 3 26.33 -22.45 -8.18
CA GLY A 3 25.10 -21.94 -7.57
C GLY A 3 25.31 -21.76 -6.08
N LYS A 4 25.46 -20.52 -5.62
CA LYS A 4 25.26 -20.18 -4.23
C LYS A 4 23.79 -20.47 -3.91
N LYS A 5 23.51 -21.63 -3.29
CA LYS A 5 22.28 -21.85 -2.53
C LYS A 5 22.24 -20.75 -1.47
N HIS A 6 21.46 -19.69 -1.73
CA HIS A 6 21.07 -18.77 -0.67
C HIS A 6 20.40 -19.62 0.41
N ARG A 7 20.97 -19.65 1.58
CA ARG A 7 20.32 -20.13 2.79
C ARG A 7 19.15 -19.17 3.03
N HIS A 8 17.97 -19.58 2.62
CA HIS A 8 16.75 -18.89 2.96
C HIS A 8 16.66 -18.86 4.48
N GLY A 9 16.68 -17.68 5.07
CA GLY A 9 16.43 -17.51 6.49
C GLY A 9 15.03 -18.07 6.82
N LEU A 10 14.79 -18.42 8.06
CA LEU A 10 13.51 -18.95 8.57
C LEU A 10 12.26 -18.15 8.13
N PHE A 11 12.45 -16.98 7.52
CA PHE A 11 11.42 -16.00 7.16
C PHE A 11 11.27 -15.75 5.66
N GLU A 12 12.09 -16.35 4.79
CA GLU A 12 12.18 -15.92 3.37
C GLU A 12 11.37 -16.69 2.33
N ALA A 13 10.87 -17.86 2.60
CA ALA A 13 10.11 -18.60 1.60
C ALA A 13 8.72 -18.97 2.10
N ALA A 14 7.70 -18.35 1.52
CA ALA A 14 6.38 -18.94 1.63
C ALA A 14 6.34 -20.22 0.79
N PRO A 15 5.94 -21.34 1.36
CA PRO A 15 5.44 -22.44 0.56
C PRO A 15 4.36 -21.93 -0.40
N GLU A 16 4.30 -22.44 -1.63
CA GLU A 16 3.31 -22.04 -2.65
C GLU A 16 1.86 -22.04 -2.17
N ARG A 17 1.54 -22.90 -1.19
CA ARG A 17 0.21 -22.97 -0.54
C ARG A 17 -0.23 -21.69 0.19
N PHE A 18 0.69 -20.74 0.47
CA PHE A 18 0.41 -19.46 1.12
C PHE A 18 0.44 -18.28 0.15
N ARG A 19 0.58 -18.51 -1.15
CA ARG A 19 0.46 -17.44 -2.14
C ARG A 19 -0.97 -16.91 -2.21
N LEU A 20 -1.09 -15.60 -2.39
CA LEU A 20 -2.36 -14.94 -2.69
C LEU A 20 -2.87 -15.41 -4.06
N ARG A 21 -4.16 -15.74 -4.14
CA ARG A 21 -4.83 -16.11 -5.39
C ARG A 21 -5.82 -15.01 -5.75
N LEU A 22 -5.46 -14.18 -6.72
CA LEU A 22 -6.28 -13.06 -7.15
C LEU A 22 -7.22 -13.38 -8.32
N ASP A 23 -7.12 -14.57 -8.91
CA ASP A 23 -7.76 -14.91 -10.19
C ASP A 23 -9.31 -14.88 -10.18
N ASN A 24 -9.94 -15.05 -9.01
CA ASN A 24 -11.40 -15.15 -8.88
C ASN A 24 -11.99 -14.22 -7.82
N ILE A 25 -11.34 -13.10 -7.51
CA ILE A 25 -11.81 -12.17 -6.48
C ILE A 25 -12.77 -11.17 -7.11
N THR A 26 -14.02 -11.16 -6.63
CA THR A 26 -15.10 -10.27 -7.11
C THR A 26 -15.59 -9.31 -6.03
N SER A 27 -15.14 -9.46 -4.76
CA SER A 27 -15.56 -8.59 -3.67
C SER A 27 -14.42 -8.28 -2.70
N ALA A 28 -14.48 -7.12 -2.04
CA ALA A 28 -13.49 -6.71 -1.04
C ALA A 28 -13.41 -7.69 0.14
N SER A 29 -14.53 -8.32 0.52
CA SER A 29 -14.55 -9.34 1.56
C SER A 29 -13.84 -10.64 1.14
N GLN A 30 -13.88 -11.02 -0.14
CA GLN A 30 -13.10 -12.14 -0.67
C GLN A 30 -11.61 -11.81 -0.67
N LEU A 31 -11.23 -10.58 -1.07
CA LEU A 31 -9.84 -10.13 -0.98
C LEU A 31 -9.33 -10.19 0.46
N SER A 32 -10.09 -9.67 1.42
CA SER A 32 -9.74 -9.72 2.84
C SER A 32 -9.58 -11.17 3.33
N ARG A 33 -10.46 -12.07 2.92
CA ARG A 33 -10.39 -13.50 3.27
C ARG A 33 -9.15 -14.17 2.69
N GLU A 34 -8.78 -13.83 1.47
CA GLU A 34 -7.59 -14.36 0.81
C GLU A 34 -6.29 -13.85 1.47
N ILE A 35 -6.25 -12.56 1.85
CA ILE A 35 -5.16 -11.98 2.64
C ILE A 35 -5.00 -12.72 3.97
N ILE A 36 -6.11 -12.95 4.68
CA ILE A 36 -6.11 -13.71 5.93
C ILE A 36 -5.57 -15.12 5.70
N ARG A 37 -6.03 -15.80 4.64
CA ARG A 37 -5.59 -17.16 4.31
C ARG A 37 -4.08 -17.23 4.02
N SER A 38 -3.53 -16.23 3.33
CA SER A 38 -2.11 -16.19 2.97
C SER A 38 -1.18 -16.03 4.19
N ALA A 39 -1.64 -15.33 5.23
CA ALA A 39 -0.86 -15.01 6.41
C ALA A 39 -1.41 -15.64 7.72
N TRP A 40 -2.38 -16.58 7.61
CA TRP A 40 -3.13 -17.08 8.75
C TRP A 40 -2.24 -17.66 9.86
N GLY A 41 -1.16 -18.38 9.51
CA GLY A 41 -0.26 -18.97 10.49
C GLY A 41 0.48 -17.91 11.34
N TRP A 42 0.85 -16.81 10.72
CA TRP A 42 1.48 -15.66 11.40
C TRP A 42 0.47 -14.91 12.27
N ALA A 43 -0.74 -14.70 11.75
CA ALA A 43 -1.84 -14.07 12.48
C ALA A 43 -2.23 -14.91 13.71
N LEU A 44 -2.36 -16.23 13.57
CA LEU A 44 -2.67 -17.14 14.67
C LEU A 44 -1.57 -17.15 15.73
N ALA A 45 -0.30 -17.28 15.33
CA ALA A 45 0.83 -17.23 16.27
C ALA A 45 0.88 -15.89 17.02
N GLY A 46 0.66 -14.78 16.30
CA GLY A 46 0.56 -13.44 16.88
C GLY A 46 -0.61 -13.34 17.87
N SER A 47 -1.80 -13.81 17.48
CA SER A 47 -3.01 -13.79 18.32
C SER A 47 -2.84 -14.60 19.61
N VAL A 48 -2.29 -15.83 19.52
CA VAL A 48 -2.05 -16.68 20.70
C VAL A 48 -1.06 -16.02 21.65
N LEU A 49 0.03 -15.45 21.15
CA LEU A 49 1.01 -14.75 21.98
C LEU A 49 0.42 -13.49 22.61
N MET A 50 -0.33 -12.70 21.85
CA MET A 50 -1.00 -11.50 22.39
C MET A 50 -2.02 -11.88 23.45
N ALA A 51 -2.79 -12.95 23.23
CA ALA A 51 -3.74 -13.48 24.22
C ALA A 51 -3.03 -13.96 25.48
N LEU A 52 -1.88 -14.65 25.36
CA LEU A 52 -1.08 -15.08 26.52
C LEU A 52 -0.56 -13.88 27.32
N GLY A 53 -0.05 -12.85 26.64
CA GLY A 53 0.37 -11.61 27.27
C GLY A 53 -0.79 -10.89 27.98
N GLY A 54 -1.95 -10.84 27.33
CA GLY A 54 -3.18 -10.27 27.88
C GLY A 54 -3.68 -11.03 29.12
N LEU A 55 -3.66 -12.37 29.09
CA LEU A 55 -3.99 -13.20 30.26
C LEU A 55 -3.06 -12.90 31.44
N ALA A 56 -1.75 -12.84 31.19
CA ALA A 56 -0.80 -12.52 32.24
C ALA A 56 -1.06 -11.12 32.82
N THR A 57 -1.39 -10.12 31.98
CA THR A 57 -1.78 -8.78 32.43
C THR A 57 -3.03 -8.81 33.31
N THR A 58 -4.05 -9.59 32.93
CA THR A 58 -5.29 -9.74 33.70
C THR A 58 -5.08 -10.42 35.06
N LEU A 59 -4.12 -11.34 35.14
CA LEU A 59 -3.84 -12.05 36.39
C LEU A 59 -3.03 -11.22 37.40
N ILE A 60 -2.32 -10.17 36.99
CA ILE A 60 -1.53 -9.32 37.90
C ILE A 60 -2.37 -8.73 39.04
N PRO A 61 -3.52 -8.04 38.79
CA PRO A 61 -4.32 -7.48 39.86
C PRO A 61 -4.85 -8.55 40.82
N ALA A 62 -5.28 -9.71 40.31
CA ALA A 62 -5.72 -10.82 41.15
C ALA A 62 -4.59 -11.37 42.00
N TRP A 63 -3.38 -11.49 41.45
CA TRP A 63 -2.20 -11.90 42.19
C TRP A 63 -1.79 -10.89 43.26
N LEU A 64 -1.84 -9.60 42.96
CA LEU A 64 -1.56 -8.52 43.92
C LEU A 64 -2.59 -8.56 45.05
N GLY A 65 -3.88 -8.72 44.73
CA GLY A 65 -4.91 -8.87 45.76
C GLY A 65 -4.66 -10.06 46.68
N ARG A 66 -4.32 -11.24 46.12
CA ARG A 66 -3.92 -12.41 46.92
C ARG A 66 -2.69 -12.11 47.80
N THR A 67 -1.71 -11.38 47.27
CA THR A 67 -0.49 -11.00 48.04
C THR A 67 -0.87 -10.10 49.23
N VAL A 68 -1.81 -9.18 49.04
CA VAL A 68 -2.33 -8.36 50.15
C VAL A 68 -2.93 -9.25 51.26
N ASP A 69 -3.76 -10.23 50.91
CA ASP A 69 -4.38 -11.10 51.88
C ASP A 69 -3.41 -12.08 52.54
N THR A 70 -2.38 -12.60 51.82
CA THR A 70 -1.49 -13.64 52.34
C THR A 70 -0.20 -13.10 52.97
N VAL A 71 0.22 -11.87 52.62
CA VAL A 71 1.48 -11.26 53.07
C VAL A 71 1.22 -10.02 53.93
N VAL A 72 0.47 -9.03 53.36
CA VAL A 72 0.32 -7.74 54.02
C VAL A 72 -0.59 -7.82 55.24
N ALA A 73 -1.77 -8.44 55.12
CA ALA A 73 -2.71 -8.54 56.21
C ALA A 73 -2.17 -9.34 57.41
N PRO A 74 -1.51 -10.53 57.24
CA PRO A 74 -0.84 -11.21 58.34
C PRO A 74 0.31 -10.42 58.96
N ALA A 75 1.14 -9.73 58.13
CA ALA A 75 2.25 -8.92 58.64
C ALA A 75 1.73 -7.77 59.53
N VAL A 76 0.66 -7.11 59.16
CA VAL A 76 0.01 -6.07 59.97
C VAL A 76 -0.59 -6.66 61.26
N ALA A 77 -1.08 -7.90 61.22
CA ALA A 77 -1.61 -8.59 62.38
C ALA A 77 -0.54 -9.18 63.35
N GLY A 78 0.77 -8.95 63.07
CA GLY A 78 1.87 -9.36 63.94
C GLY A 78 2.38 -10.80 63.71
N ALA A 79 2.19 -11.36 62.51
CA ALA A 79 2.72 -12.68 62.14
C ALA A 79 4.24 -12.71 62.15
N GLU A 80 4.83 -13.93 62.35
CA GLU A 80 6.26 -14.11 62.36
C GLU A 80 6.93 -13.64 61.08
N ALA A 81 7.97 -12.81 61.22
CA ALA A 81 8.68 -12.19 60.11
C ALA A 81 9.24 -13.20 59.08
N SER A 82 9.72 -14.38 59.54
CA SER A 82 10.29 -15.42 58.68
C SER A 82 9.30 -15.97 57.63
N GLY A 83 8.04 -16.18 58.02
CA GLY A 83 6.97 -16.63 57.14
C GLY A 83 6.55 -15.56 56.13
N VAL A 84 6.44 -14.34 56.58
CA VAL A 84 6.07 -13.19 55.75
C VAL A 84 7.12 -12.94 54.65
N TRP A 85 8.40 -12.99 54.99
CA TRP A 85 9.49 -12.80 54.00
C TRP A 85 9.49 -13.89 52.92
N ARG A 86 9.26 -15.14 53.26
CA ARG A 86 9.19 -16.20 52.26
C ARG A 86 8.07 -16.00 51.26
N GLU A 87 6.87 -15.70 51.76
CA GLU A 87 5.68 -15.45 50.90
C GLU A 87 5.88 -14.20 50.04
N LEU A 88 6.49 -13.15 50.56
CA LEU A 88 6.82 -11.94 49.79
C LEU A 88 7.81 -12.23 48.63
N VAL A 89 8.87 -13.00 48.89
CA VAL A 89 9.82 -13.40 47.86
C VAL A 89 9.16 -14.22 46.76
N ILE A 90 8.26 -15.15 47.10
CA ILE A 90 7.48 -15.95 46.15
C ILE A 90 6.56 -15.03 45.32
N ALA A 91 5.86 -14.11 46.01
CA ALA A 91 4.94 -13.17 45.34
C ALA A 91 5.69 -12.28 44.33
N LEU A 92 6.87 -11.76 44.68
CA LEU A 92 7.71 -10.94 43.80
C LEU A 92 8.29 -11.77 42.65
N ALA A 93 8.72 -13.01 42.90
CA ALA A 93 9.22 -13.88 41.85
C ALA A 93 8.13 -14.23 40.82
N CYS A 94 6.90 -14.53 41.28
CA CYS A 94 5.76 -14.77 40.42
C CYS A 94 5.40 -13.51 39.59
N LEU A 95 5.38 -12.34 40.22
CA LEU A 95 5.14 -11.07 39.55
C LEU A 95 6.20 -10.78 38.47
N GLY A 96 7.47 -10.99 38.80
CA GLY A 96 8.58 -10.89 37.82
C GLY A 96 8.42 -11.85 36.65
N GLY A 97 8.02 -13.11 36.93
CA GLY A 97 7.69 -14.09 35.89
C GLY A 97 6.52 -13.67 35.00
N MET A 98 5.44 -13.14 35.59
CA MET A 98 4.30 -12.61 34.82
C MET A 98 4.73 -11.45 33.92
N TYR A 99 5.51 -10.49 34.40
CA TYR A 99 6.02 -9.39 33.57
C TYR A 99 6.95 -9.87 32.46
N LEU A 100 7.78 -10.89 32.71
CA LEU A 100 8.61 -11.50 31.69
C LEU A 100 7.75 -12.12 30.58
N VAL A 101 6.69 -12.84 30.95
CA VAL A 101 5.71 -13.41 30.01
C VAL A 101 5.03 -12.30 29.21
N ILE A 102 4.56 -11.24 29.86
CA ILE A 102 3.91 -10.11 29.20
C ILE A 102 4.83 -9.50 28.16
N ILE A 103 6.05 -9.13 28.57
CA ILE A 103 6.99 -8.43 27.68
C ILE A 103 7.37 -9.32 26.49
N THR A 104 7.70 -10.60 26.75
CA THR A 104 8.12 -11.50 25.68
C THR A 104 6.97 -11.87 24.75
N ALA A 105 5.80 -12.19 25.30
CA ALA A 105 4.63 -12.57 24.53
C ALA A 105 4.10 -11.41 23.68
N GLN A 106 4.00 -10.20 24.25
CA GLN A 106 3.57 -9.03 23.49
C GLN A 106 4.58 -8.66 22.39
N ARG A 107 5.88 -8.63 22.69
CA ARG A 107 6.90 -8.31 21.69
C ARG A 107 6.94 -9.33 20.54
N LEU A 108 6.90 -10.61 20.86
CA LEU A 108 6.88 -11.66 19.85
C LEU A 108 5.54 -11.66 19.09
N GLY A 109 4.41 -11.48 19.78
CA GLY A 109 3.09 -11.39 19.16
C GLY A 109 2.97 -10.24 18.16
N HIS A 110 3.42 -9.04 18.54
CA HIS A 110 3.51 -7.91 17.61
C HIS A 110 4.44 -8.21 16.44
N ARG A 111 5.61 -8.80 16.68
CA ARG A 111 6.57 -9.12 15.64
C ARG A 111 6.00 -10.12 14.61
N PHE A 112 5.32 -11.15 15.05
CA PHE A 112 4.66 -12.12 14.15
C PHE A 112 3.51 -11.48 13.38
N SER A 113 2.69 -10.65 14.03
CA SER A 113 1.62 -9.90 13.37
C SER A 113 2.16 -9.00 12.27
N TRP A 114 3.13 -8.15 12.58
CA TRP A 114 3.75 -7.25 11.61
C TRP A 114 4.43 -8.00 10.47
N TYR A 115 5.09 -9.11 10.75
CA TYR A 115 5.70 -9.93 9.71
C TYR A 115 4.66 -10.49 8.74
N GLY A 116 3.54 -10.99 9.26
CA GLY A 116 2.43 -11.46 8.42
C GLY A 116 1.86 -10.37 7.53
N ILE A 117 1.66 -9.16 8.07
CA ILE A 117 1.15 -7.99 7.34
C ILE A 117 2.13 -7.57 6.24
N GLN A 118 3.41 -7.35 6.59
CA GLN A 118 4.44 -6.92 5.64
C GLN A 118 4.61 -7.90 4.48
N ARG A 119 4.51 -9.19 4.78
CA ARG A 119 4.58 -10.22 3.77
C ARG A 119 3.37 -10.20 2.83
N ALA A 120 2.16 -10.11 3.37
CA ALA A 120 0.94 -10.02 2.56
C ALA A 120 0.95 -8.73 1.71
N GLU A 121 1.42 -7.62 2.27
CA GLU A 121 1.60 -6.34 1.57
C GLU A 121 2.56 -6.47 0.38
N HIS A 122 3.71 -7.08 0.61
CA HIS A 122 4.71 -7.30 -0.44
C HIS A 122 4.16 -8.16 -1.58
N GLU A 123 3.55 -9.29 -1.25
CA GLU A 123 3.02 -10.23 -2.24
C GLU A 123 1.85 -9.61 -3.03
N LEU A 124 0.93 -8.93 -2.36
CA LEU A 124 -0.19 -8.26 -3.01
C LEU A 124 0.30 -7.13 -3.93
N SER A 125 1.28 -6.33 -3.48
CA SER A 125 1.89 -5.27 -4.30
C SER A 125 2.53 -5.81 -5.57
N GLN A 126 3.28 -6.92 -5.47
CA GLN A 126 3.92 -7.55 -6.63
C GLN A 126 2.89 -8.06 -7.64
N GLN A 127 1.87 -8.80 -7.18
CA GLN A 127 0.84 -9.33 -8.06
C GLN A 127 0.01 -8.23 -8.71
N LEU A 128 -0.34 -7.17 -7.97
CA LEU A 128 -1.06 -6.02 -8.52
C LEU A 128 -0.22 -5.24 -9.53
N LEU A 129 1.08 -5.08 -9.27
CA LEU A 129 1.98 -4.45 -10.23
C LEU A 129 2.04 -5.25 -11.53
N GLU A 130 2.22 -6.58 -11.44
CA GLU A 130 2.23 -7.46 -12.62
C GLU A 130 0.91 -7.40 -13.39
N LEU A 131 -0.24 -7.47 -12.70
CA LEU A 131 -1.57 -7.32 -13.31
C LEU A 131 -1.74 -5.94 -13.97
N THR A 132 -1.31 -4.88 -13.30
CA THR A 132 -1.38 -3.52 -13.82
C THR A 132 -0.51 -3.37 -15.08
N LEU A 133 0.70 -3.92 -15.08
CA LEU A 133 1.59 -3.88 -16.25
C LEU A 133 1.03 -4.70 -17.43
N ARG A 134 0.45 -5.87 -17.16
CA ARG A 134 -0.18 -6.71 -18.21
C ARG A 134 -1.45 -6.08 -18.80
N ARG A 135 -2.22 -5.33 -17.99
CA ARG A 135 -3.50 -4.72 -18.38
C ARG A 135 -3.39 -3.23 -18.71
N ALA A 136 -2.21 -2.64 -18.62
CA ALA A 136 -2.00 -1.21 -18.76
C ALA A 136 -2.50 -0.68 -20.11
N GLY A 137 -3.76 -0.27 -20.11
CA GLY A 137 -4.28 0.72 -21.05
C GLY A 137 -3.69 2.11 -20.73
N ARG A 138 -3.63 2.99 -21.73
CA ARG A 138 -2.89 4.27 -21.69
C ARG A 138 -3.54 5.39 -20.86
N ASP A 139 -4.72 5.19 -20.25
CA ASP A 139 -5.59 6.31 -19.86
C ASP A 139 -5.67 6.66 -18.36
N HIS A 140 -4.85 6.06 -17.48
CA HIS A 140 -4.89 6.41 -16.07
C HIS A 140 -3.72 7.30 -15.62
N VAL A 141 -4.02 8.27 -14.76
CA VAL A 141 -3.03 9.16 -14.14
C VAL A 141 -2.00 8.33 -13.35
N PRO A 142 -0.70 8.44 -13.65
CA PRO A 142 0.33 7.61 -13.01
C PRO A 142 0.33 7.67 -11.47
N GLY A 143 0.07 8.85 -10.89
CA GLY A 143 0.05 9.06 -9.45
C GLY A 143 -1.07 8.30 -8.72
N GLU A 144 -2.25 8.18 -9.32
CA GLU A 144 -3.37 7.44 -8.73
C GLU A 144 -3.06 5.93 -8.66
N ARG A 145 -2.45 5.37 -9.69
CA ARG A 145 -2.02 3.95 -9.69
C ARG A 145 -0.97 3.66 -8.63
N VAL A 146 0.02 4.54 -8.46
CA VAL A 146 1.04 4.40 -7.42
C VAL A 146 0.40 4.45 -6.03
N SER A 147 -0.55 5.36 -5.81
CA SER A 147 -1.29 5.45 -4.53
C SER A 147 -2.07 4.17 -4.24
N ARG A 148 -2.75 3.58 -5.23
CA ARG A 148 -3.49 2.32 -5.08
C ARG A 148 -2.55 1.14 -4.79
N LEU A 149 -1.40 1.06 -5.47
CA LEU A 149 -0.40 0.02 -5.26
C LEU A 149 0.33 0.11 -3.91
N THR A 150 0.33 1.26 -3.25
CA THR A 150 1.03 1.46 -1.99
C THR A 150 0.08 1.62 -0.80
N ALA A 151 -0.72 2.69 -0.78
CA ALA A 151 -1.57 3.03 0.35
C ALA A 151 -2.76 2.07 0.52
N ASP A 152 -3.44 1.72 -0.58
CA ASP A 152 -4.62 0.83 -0.53
C ASP A 152 -4.22 -0.61 -0.25
N VAL A 153 -3.09 -1.08 -0.78
CA VAL A 153 -2.54 -2.41 -0.45
C VAL A 153 -2.25 -2.49 1.05
N ARG A 154 -1.53 -1.50 1.60
CA ARG A 154 -1.23 -1.45 3.04
C ARG A 154 -2.51 -1.47 3.88
N ARG A 155 -3.50 -0.63 3.56
CA ARG A 155 -4.79 -0.57 4.27
C ARG A 155 -5.55 -1.90 4.18
N SER A 156 -5.56 -2.55 3.02
CA SER A 156 -6.22 -3.85 2.85
C SER A 156 -5.57 -4.95 3.68
N CYS A 157 -4.24 -4.96 3.81
CA CYS A 157 -3.51 -5.95 4.61
C CYS A 157 -3.66 -5.73 6.12
N GLN A 158 -4.10 -4.53 6.56
CA GLN A 158 -4.39 -4.27 7.98
C GLN A 158 -5.56 -5.11 8.52
N VAL A 159 -6.36 -5.77 7.68
CA VAL A 159 -7.37 -6.75 8.13
C VAL A 159 -6.78 -7.82 9.06
N LEU A 160 -5.49 -8.13 8.93
CA LEU A 160 -4.79 -9.07 9.81
C LEU A 160 -4.71 -8.57 11.26
N HIS A 161 -4.70 -7.26 11.52
CA HIS A 161 -4.77 -6.71 12.87
C HIS A 161 -6.10 -7.05 13.55
N ALA A 162 -7.20 -7.05 12.80
CA ALA A 162 -8.51 -7.44 13.33
C ALA A 162 -8.58 -8.92 13.79
N LEU A 163 -7.63 -9.75 13.33
CA LEU A 163 -7.52 -11.14 13.78
C LEU A 163 -6.59 -11.31 14.99
N VAL A 164 -5.65 -10.40 15.19
CA VAL A 164 -4.59 -10.56 16.20
C VAL A 164 -4.98 -9.96 17.56
N GLY A 165 -5.53 -8.73 17.57
CA GLY A 165 -5.89 -8.01 18.80
C GLY A 165 -7.18 -8.53 19.46
N PRO A 166 -8.33 -8.44 18.76
CA PRO A 166 -9.64 -8.70 19.35
C PRO A 166 -9.83 -10.05 20.04
N PRO A 167 -9.27 -11.18 19.58
CA PRO A 167 -9.38 -12.43 20.30
C PRO A 167 -8.71 -12.40 21.69
N GLY A 168 -7.58 -11.69 21.80
CA GLY A 168 -6.90 -11.51 23.08
C GLY A 168 -7.70 -10.63 24.04
N GLU A 169 -8.26 -9.52 23.54
CA GLU A 169 -9.12 -8.61 24.31
C GLU A 169 -10.39 -9.30 24.80
N LEU A 170 -11.03 -10.10 23.94
CA LEU A 170 -12.20 -10.90 24.33
C LEU A 170 -11.84 -11.92 25.41
N LEU A 171 -10.70 -12.61 25.28
CA LEU A 171 -10.23 -13.55 26.28
C LEU A 171 -9.96 -12.85 27.62
N GLN A 172 -9.36 -11.66 27.60
CA GLN A 172 -9.17 -10.85 28.80
C GLN A 172 -10.49 -10.51 29.50
N LEU A 173 -11.49 -10.08 28.74
CA LEU A 173 -12.84 -9.79 29.28
C LEU A 173 -13.49 -11.03 29.90
N LEU A 174 -13.39 -12.20 29.22
CA LEU A 174 -13.92 -13.45 29.73
C LEU A 174 -13.24 -13.89 31.05
N VAL A 175 -11.91 -13.82 31.11
CA VAL A 175 -11.14 -14.18 32.30
C VAL A 175 -11.39 -13.18 33.42
N THR A 176 -11.45 -11.88 33.13
CA THR A 176 -11.81 -10.86 34.14
C THR A 176 -13.21 -11.10 34.70
N THR A 177 -14.18 -11.44 33.83
CA THR A 177 -15.55 -11.78 34.26
C THR A 177 -15.54 -12.99 35.19
N ALA A 178 -14.80 -14.05 34.82
CA ALA A 178 -14.70 -15.27 35.66
C ALA A 178 -14.03 -14.97 37.01
N LEU A 179 -12.99 -14.15 37.05
CA LEU A 179 -12.34 -13.74 38.30
C LEU A 179 -13.28 -12.91 39.19
N LEU A 180 -13.96 -11.91 38.64
CA LEU A 180 -14.93 -11.11 39.38
C LEU A 180 -16.09 -11.94 39.89
N TRP A 181 -16.58 -12.90 39.07
CA TRP A 181 -17.61 -13.85 39.49
C TRP A 181 -17.14 -14.75 40.64
N SER A 182 -15.88 -15.18 40.63
CA SER A 182 -15.31 -16.00 41.69
C SER A 182 -15.13 -15.23 43.01
N PHE A 183 -14.98 -13.90 42.98
CA PHE A 183 -14.93 -13.06 44.17
C PHE A 183 -16.35 -12.85 44.73
N HIS A 184 -17.26 -12.40 43.86
CA HIS A 184 -18.67 -12.25 44.22
C HIS A 184 -19.56 -12.20 42.96
N PRO A 185 -20.74 -12.92 42.95
CA PRO A 185 -21.60 -12.97 41.75
C PRO A 185 -22.05 -11.60 41.23
N TRP A 186 -22.32 -10.63 42.10
CA TRP A 186 -22.75 -9.30 41.71
C TRP A 186 -21.66 -8.54 40.94
N LEU A 187 -20.36 -8.76 41.26
CA LEU A 187 -19.24 -8.15 40.51
C LEU A 187 -19.15 -8.71 39.09
N GLY A 188 -19.29 -10.03 38.94
CA GLY A 188 -19.34 -10.69 37.64
C GLY A 188 -20.55 -10.25 36.82
N LEU A 189 -21.73 -10.15 37.45
CA LEU A 189 -22.96 -9.73 36.79
C LEU A 189 -22.86 -8.27 36.28
N THR A 190 -22.23 -7.38 37.07
CA THR A 190 -22.00 -5.99 36.67
C THR A 190 -21.18 -5.93 35.36
N LEU A 191 -20.19 -6.79 35.20
CA LEU A 191 -19.40 -6.85 33.97
C LEU A 191 -20.16 -7.49 32.80
N ILE A 192 -20.91 -8.56 33.03
CA ILE A 192 -21.72 -9.25 32.02
C ILE A 192 -22.76 -8.32 31.40
N ILE A 193 -23.35 -7.43 32.19
CA ILE A 193 -24.36 -6.48 31.71
C ILE A 193 -23.69 -5.19 31.25
N GLY A 194 -22.73 -4.65 32.01
CA GLY A 194 -22.13 -3.35 31.77
C GLY A 194 -21.22 -3.33 30.54
N ALA A 195 -20.43 -4.38 30.30
CA ALA A 195 -19.54 -4.40 29.14
C ALA A 195 -20.29 -4.37 27.78
N PRO A 196 -21.32 -5.20 27.54
CA PRO A 196 -22.12 -5.09 26.31
C PRO A 196 -22.85 -3.75 26.18
N LEU A 197 -23.41 -3.23 27.28
CA LEU A 197 -24.08 -1.94 27.26
C LEU A 197 -23.11 -0.81 26.86
N MET A 198 -21.90 -0.82 27.41
CA MET A 198 -20.85 0.11 27.08
C MET A 198 -20.40 -0.03 25.63
N LEU A 199 -20.21 -1.28 25.13
CA LEU A 199 -19.85 -1.56 23.74
C LEU A 199 -20.90 -1.01 22.77
N VAL A 200 -22.18 -1.27 23.02
CA VAL A 200 -23.29 -0.75 22.20
C VAL A 200 -23.35 0.78 22.24
N GLY A 201 -23.24 1.38 23.42
CA GLY A 201 -23.23 2.83 23.57
C GLY A 201 -22.08 3.48 22.79
N MET A 202 -20.87 2.95 22.93
CA MET A 202 -19.69 3.43 22.21
C MET A 202 -19.79 3.22 20.71
N TYR A 203 -20.34 2.10 20.26
CA TYR A 203 -20.60 1.84 18.85
C TYR A 203 -21.54 2.90 18.23
N LEU A 204 -22.64 3.24 18.92
CA LEU A 204 -23.58 4.24 18.46
C LEU A 204 -22.95 5.63 18.34
N VAL A 205 -22.05 5.99 19.28
CA VAL A 205 -21.30 7.25 19.26
C VAL A 205 -20.23 7.25 18.15
N ALA A 206 -19.66 6.08 17.81
CA ALA A 206 -18.65 5.95 16.77
C ALA A 206 -19.22 6.06 15.33
N LEU A 207 -20.51 5.77 15.12
CA LEU A 207 -21.13 5.75 13.78
C LEU A 207 -20.89 7.04 12.95
N PRO A 208 -21.05 8.26 13.49
CA PRO A 208 -20.83 9.49 12.72
C PRO A 208 -19.35 9.83 12.50
N LEU A 209 -18.43 9.17 13.21
CA LEU A 209 -17.00 9.48 13.15
C LEU A 209 -16.41 9.07 11.79
N GLY A 210 -16.83 7.93 11.25
CA GLY A 210 -16.34 7.41 9.98
C GLY A 210 -16.54 8.39 8.80
N ALA A 211 -17.73 8.99 8.70
CA ALA A 211 -18.04 9.97 7.66
C ALA A 211 -17.15 11.22 7.76
N ARG A 212 -16.86 11.70 8.96
CA ARG A 212 -15.99 12.87 9.16
C ARG A 212 -14.52 12.61 8.80
N VAL A 213 -14.04 11.40 9.05
CA VAL A 213 -12.69 10.98 8.63
C VAL A 213 -12.62 10.86 7.11
N GLU A 214 -13.69 10.38 6.45
CA GLU A 214 -13.78 10.30 4.99
C GLU A 214 -13.75 11.70 4.37
N ASP A 215 -14.52 12.67 4.89
CA ASP A 215 -14.50 14.07 4.47
C ASP A 215 -13.10 14.70 4.60
N GLU A 216 -12.37 14.40 5.70
CA GLU A 216 -10.99 14.87 5.91
C GLU A 216 -10.04 14.30 4.83
N LEU A 217 -10.14 12.99 4.55
CA LEU A 217 -9.30 12.32 3.56
C LEU A 217 -9.58 12.81 2.14
N GLU A 218 -10.83 13.08 1.79
CA GLU A 218 -11.22 13.65 0.50
C GLU A 218 -10.63 15.06 0.32
N ALA A 219 -10.81 15.94 1.31
CA ALA A 219 -10.25 17.28 1.29
C ALA A 219 -8.71 17.28 1.22
N LEU A 220 -8.04 16.33 1.90
CA LEU A 220 -6.60 16.15 1.84
C LEU A 220 -6.15 15.71 0.44
N GLY A 221 -6.90 14.79 -0.19
CA GLY A 221 -6.66 14.35 -1.56
C GLY A 221 -6.74 15.48 -2.57
N GLU A 222 -7.78 16.33 -2.48
CA GLU A 222 -7.96 17.52 -3.33
C GLU A 222 -6.79 18.51 -3.18
N THR A 223 -6.35 18.76 -1.95
CA THR A 223 -5.23 19.66 -1.67
C THR A 223 -3.90 19.09 -2.19
N ALA A 224 -3.67 17.80 -2.02
CA ALA A 224 -2.48 17.12 -2.56
C ALA A 224 -2.46 17.16 -4.09
N GLY A 225 -3.61 16.96 -4.75
CA GLY A 225 -3.76 17.12 -6.19
C GLY A 225 -3.41 18.53 -6.65
N THR A 226 -3.97 19.56 -5.99
CA THR A 226 -3.66 20.97 -6.28
C THR A 226 -2.18 21.30 -6.12
N ALA A 227 -1.52 20.75 -5.11
CA ALA A 227 -0.06 20.91 -4.91
C ALA A 227 0.72 20.25 -6.05
N SER A 228 0.38 19.03 -6.43
CA SER A 228 1.03 18.28 -7.50
C SER A 228 0.90 19.01 -8.84
N ASP A 229 -0.29 19.49 -9.18
CA ASP A 229 -0.55 20.24 -10.42
C ASP A 229 0.25 21.55 -10.44
N THR A 230 0.30 22.27 -9.31
CA THR A 230 1.05 23.53 -9.17
C THR A 230 2.54 23.28 -9.37
N LEU A 231 3.10 22.23 -8.76
CA LEU A 231 4.51 21.87 -8.90
C LEU A 231 4.83 21.34 -10.29
N GLY A 232 3.95 20.54 -10.88
CA GLY A 232 4.09 20.05 -12.26
C GLY A 232 4.09 21.18 -13.30
N GLY A 233 3.25 22.20 -13.07
CA GLY A 233 3.14 23.41 -13.91
C GLY A 233 4.10 24.55 -13.55
N TYR A 234 5.08 24.35 -12.65
CA TYR A 234 5.92 25.41 -12.10
C TYR A 234 6.58 26.30 -13.16
N ARG A 235 7.14 25.71 -14.23
CA ARG A 235 7.79 26.47 -15.31
C ARG A 235 6.82 27.42 -16.01
N THR A 236 5.60 26.94 -16.27
CA THR A 236 4.54 27.74 -16.89
C THR A 236 4.08 28.86 -15.97
N LEU A 237 3.85 28.56 -14.69
CA LEU A 237 3.46 29.54 -13.67
C LEU A 237 4.52 30.64 -13.55
N ARG A 238 5.80 30.28 -13.54
CA ARG A 238 6.92 31.22 -13.49
C ARG A 238 6.99 32.11 -14.74
N GLY A 239 6.79 31.53 -15.92
CA GLY A 239 6.78 32.26 -17.19
C GLY A 239 5.61 33.26 -17.29
N LEU A 240 4.48 32.95 -16.68
CA LEU A 240 3.28 33.80 -16.66
C LEU A 240 3.22 34.76 -15.45
N HIS A 241 4.18 34.70 -14.51
CA HIS A 241 4.18 35.45 -13.24
C HIS A 241 2.92 35.17 -12.40
N ALA A 242 2.38 33.93 -12.47
CA ALA A 242 1.12 33.51 -11.85
C ALA A 242 1.30 32.82 -10.49
N GLU A 243 2.47 32.93 -9.85
CA GLU A 243 2.79 32.24 -8.59
C GLU A 243 1.82 32.63 -7.45
N ARG A 244 1.40 33.89 -7.41
CA ARG A 244 0.45 34.37 -6.40
C ARG A 244 -0.92 33.71 -6.55
N VAL A 245 -1.41 33.58 -7.78
CA VAL A 245 -2.70 32.93 -8.08
C VAL A 245 -2.67 31.46 -7.68
N ALA A 246 -1.58 30.78 -8.00
CA ALA A 246 -1.38 29.38 -7.62
C ALA A 246 -1.29 29.20 -6.10
N ALA A 247 -0.56 30.07 -5.41
CA ALA A 247 -0.45 30.08 -3.96
C ALA A 247 -1.80 30.34 -3.27
N ASP A 248 -2.61 31.29 -3.77
CA ASP A 248 -3.95 31.58 -3.22
C ASP A 248 -4.91 30.40 -3.43
N ARG A 249 -4.83 29.74 -4.58
CA ARG A 249 -5.62 28.53 -4.87
C ARG A 249 -5.25 27.39 -3.91
N TYR A 250 -3.96 27.13 -3.72
CA TYR A 250 -3.48 26.14 -2.76
C TYR A 250 -3.88 26.51 -1.32
N ALA A 251 -3.70 27.77 -0.90
CA ALA A 251 -4.10 28.24 0.43
C ALA A 251 -5.60 28.07 0.69
N THR A 252 -6.43 28.20 -0.34
CA THR A 252 -7.88 27.99 -0.23
C THR A 252 -8.21 26.51 -0.04
N ALA A 253 -7.60 25.61 -0.81
CA ALA A 253 -7.75 24.17 -0.65
C ALA A 253 -7.23 23.73 0.74
N SER A 254 -6.05 24.19 1.14
CA SER A 254 -5.45 23.89 2.45
C SER A 254 -6.32 24.34 3.63
N ARG A 255 -6.98 25.51 3.54
CA ARG A 255 -7.93 25.95 4.58
C ARG A 255 -9.17 25.05 4.68
N ARG A 256 -9.67 24.52 3.56
CA ARG A 256 -10.76 23.53 3.56
C ARG A 256 -10.32 22.24 4.26
N THR A 257 -9.15 21.72 3.91
CA THR A 257 -8.57 20.55 4.57
C THR A 257 -8.37 20.78 6.07
N LEU A 258 -7.83 21.93 6.46
CA LEU A 258 -7.68 22.27 7.89
C LEU A 258 -9.03 22.26 8.60
N SER A 259 -10.07 22.86 8.02
CA SER A 259 -11.40 22.87 8.63
C SER A 259 -12.02 21.47 8.73
N ALA A 260 -11.82 20.62 7.75
CA ALA A 260 -12.25 19.22 7.79
C ALA A 260 -11.47 18.42 8.85
N ALA A 261 -10.14 18.58 8.90
CA ALA A 261 -9.29 17.95 9.91
C ALA A 261 -9.65 18.39 11.34
N VAL A 262 -9.90 19.67 11.58
CA VAL A 262 -10.34 20.16 12.90
C VAL A 262 -11.69 19.54 13.29
N ARG A 263 -12.65 19.44 12.36
CA ARG A 263 -13.95 18.80 12.65
C ARG A 263 -13.80 17.30 12.95
N SER A 264 -12.98 16.60 12.18
CA SER A 264 -12.69 15.18 12.39
C SER A 264 -12.00 14.94 13.73
N ARG A 265 -10.93 15.69 14.03
CA ARG A 265 -10.19 15.58 15.30
C ARG A 265 -11.02 15.98 16.51
N SER A 266 -11.88 17.00 16.38
CA SER A 266 -12.81 17.36 17.45
C SER A 266 -13.81 16.24 17.73
N ALA A 267 -14.33 15.57 16.70
CA ALA A 267 -15.23 14.44 16.89
C ALA A 267 -14.53 13.24 17.53
N GLU A 268 -13.28 12.96 17.12
CA GLU A 268 -12.44 11.92 17.72
C GLU A 268 -12.17 12.23 19.21
N ALA A 269 -11.79 13.47 19.54
CA ALA A 269 -11.56 13.89 20.91
C ALA A 269 -12.83 13.80 21.79
N TRP A 270 -14.00 14.13 21.23
CA TRP A 270 -15.27 13.93 21.94
C TRP A 270 -15.59 12.44 22.17
N PHE A 271 -15.33 11.59 21.17
CA PHE A 271 -15.46 10.15 21.29
C PHE A 271 -14.54 9.59 22.37
N ASP A 272 -13.25 9.95 22.35
CA ASP A 272 -12.26 9.51 23.34
C ASP A 272 -12.63 10.00 24.74
N GLY A 273 -12.99 11.29 24.89
CA GLY A 273 -13.42 11.84 26.17
C GLY A 273 -14.67 11.16 26.74
N LEU A 274 -15.66 10.83 25.88
CA LEU A 274 -16.86 10.12 26.30
C LEU A 274 -16.56 8.66 26.65
N ALA A 275 -15.65 8.01 25.91
CA ALA A 275 -15.18 6.66 26.21
C ALA A 275 -14.50 6.60 27.58
N GLU A 276 -13.62 7.57 27.85
CA GLU A 276 -12.91 7.65 29.11
C GLU A 276 -13.85 7.99 30.28
N LEU A 277 -14.80 8.91 30.08
CA LEU A 277 -15.82 9.25 31.09
C LEU A 277 -16.71 8.05 31.42
N THR A 278 -17.28 7.39 30.40
CA THR A 278 -18.18 6.25 30.61
C THR A 278 -17.45 5.05 31.23
N GLY A 279 -16.22 4.80 30.78
CA GLY A 279 -15.34 3.78 31.34
C GLY A 279 -14.93 4.07 32.78
N GLY A 280 -14.60 5.34 33.08
CA GLY A 280 -14.28 5.79 34.44
C GLY A 280 -15.46 5.67 35.39
N LEU A 281 -16.67 6.04 34.94
CA LEU A 281 -17.91 5.85 35.72
C LEU A 281 -18.21 4.37 35.96
N PHE A 282 -18.02 3.54 34.95
CA PHE A 282 -18.18 2.08 35.09
C PHE A 282 -17.17 1.50 36.09
N ALA A 283 -15.91 1.88 36.00
CA ALA A 283 -14.86 1.48 36.93
C ALA A 283 -15.18 1.93 38.36
N ALA A 284 -15.61 3.18 38.54
CA ALA A 284 -16.00 3.72 39.83
C ALA A 284 -17.22 2.98 40.45
N ALA A 285 -18.21 2.64 39.61
CA ALA A 285 -19.35 1.83 40.05
C ALA A 285 -18.93 0.42 40.48
N LEU A 286 -18.05 -0.23 39.72
CA LEU A 286 -17.54 -1.57 40.04
C LEU A 286 -16.73 -1.57 41.34
N VAL A 287 -15.82 -0.58 41.49
CA VAL A 287 -14.99 -0.43 42.70
C VAL A 287 -15.88 -0.04 43.92
N GLY A 288 -16.88 0.85 43.73
CA GLY A 288 -17.83 1.22 44.74
C GLY A 288 -18.65 0.05 45.23
N LEU A 289 -19.14 -0.79 44.31
CA LEU A 289 -19.83 -2.04 44.67
C LEU A 289 -18.90 -2.99 45.45
N ALA A 290 -17.66 -3.16 45.00
CA ALA A 290 -16.67 -3.99 45.69
C ALA A 290 -16.37 -3.44 47.11
N ALA A 291 -16.27 -2.11 47.28
CA ALA A 291 -16.06 -1.47 48.58
C ALA A 291 -17.24 -1.73 49.54
N LEU A 292 -18.47 -1.67 49.05
CA LEU A 292 -19.66 -2.01 49.84
C LEU A 292 -19.66 -3.46 50.29
N LEU A 293 -19.28 -4.38 49.38
CA LEU A 293 -19.17 -5.81 49.67
C LEU A 293 -18.04 -6.11 50.70
N ALA A 294 -16.93 -5.37 50.59
CA ALA A 294 -15.82 -5.47 51.54
C ALA A 294 -16.21 -4.98 52.94
N VAL A 295 -16.92 -3.85 53.06
CA VAL A 295 -17.45 -3.35 54.33
C VAL A 295 -18.47 -4.32 54.94
N ALA A 296 -19.27 -5.01 54.09
CA ALA A 296 -20.18 -6.03 54.51
C ALA A 296 -19.48 -7.40 54.87
N GLY A 297 -18.15 -7.46 54.75
CA GLY A 297 -17.38 -8.68 55.06
C GLY A 297 -17.53 -9.80 54.03
N GLN A 298 -18.10 -9.54 52.86
CA GLN A 298 -18.37 -10.53 51.81
C GLN A 298 -17.18 -10.78 50.89
N ILE A 299 -16.25 -9.82 50.79
CA ILE A 299 -14.97 -9.95 50.08
C ILE A 299 -13.82 -9.44 50.97
N SER A 300 -12.60 -9.93 50.71
CA SER A 300 -11.40 -9.52 51.44
C SER A 300 -10.89 -8.16 50.95
N VAL A 301 -9.99 -7.55 51.74
CA VAL A 301 -9.27 -6.29 51.35
C VAL A 301 -8.41 -6.54 50.11
N GLY A 302 -7.78 -7.71 50.00
CA GLY A 302 -7.02 -8.08 48.83
C GLY A 302 -7.90 -8.27 47.58
N GLN A 303 -9.09 -8.83 47.71
CA GLN A 303 -10.06 -8.91 46.62
C GLN A 303 -10.54 -7.54 46.17
N LEU A 304 -10.76 -6.60 47.11
CA LEU A 304 -11.07 -5.19 46.76
C LEU A 304 -9.91 -4.56 45.95
N ALA A 305 -8.66 -4.75 46.36
CA ALA A 305 -7.50 -4.29 45.64
C ALA A 305 -7.41 -4.92 44.24
N ALA A 306 -7.71 -6.23 44.12
CA ALA A 306 -7.78 -6.89 42.83
C ALA A 306 -8.85 -6.31 41.90
N VAL A 307 -10.07 -6.06 42.42
CA VAL A 307 -11.17 -5.46 41.64
C VAL A 307 -10.76 -4.06 41.11
N THR A 308 -10.09 -3.28 41.93
CA THR A 308 -9.60 -1.95 41.51
C THR A 308 -8.61 -2.04 40.34
N GLY A 309 -7.66 -2.99 40.37
CA GLY A 309 -6.76 -3.24 39.26
C GLY A 309 -7.43 -3.84 38.03
N LEU A 310 -8.39 -4.77 38.21
CA LEU A 310 -9.14 -5.38 37.12
C LEU A 310 -10.05 -4.37 36.41
N SER A 311 -10.58 -3.36 37.09
CA SER A 311 -11.42 -2.33 36.48
C SER A 311 -10.67 -1.53 35.40
N THR A 312 -9.39 -1.25 35.59
CA THR A 312 -8.54 -0.58 34.58
C THR A 312 -8.24 -1.49 33.39
N THR A 313 -8.06 -2.79 33.63
CA THR A 313 -7.84 -3.77 32.55
C THR A 313 -9.09 -3.90 31.66
N VAL A 314 -10.28 -3.94 32.26
CA VAL A 314 -11.57 -3.98 31.53
C VAL A 314 -11.70 -2.80 30.59
N LEU A 315 -11.42 -1.59 31.10
CA LEU A 315 -11.53 -0.37 30.29
C LEU A 315 -10.61 -0.42 29.07
N GLY A 316 -9.34 -0.78 29.26
CA GLY A 316 -8.39 -0.90 28.17
C GLY A 316 -8.81 -1.92 27.10
N SER A 317 -9.31 -3.11 27.54
CA SER A 317 -9.79 -4.16 26.63
C SER A 317 -11.03 -3.74 25.84
N LEU A 318 -11.97 -3.03 26.45
CA LEU A 318 -13.19 -2.53 25.78
C LEU A 318 -12.86 -1.47 24.71
N ILE A 319 -12.01 -0.49 25.04
CA ILE A 319 -11.58 0.54 24.09
C ILE A 319 -10.81 -0.11 22.92
N GLY A 320 -9.87 -0.99 23.21
CA GLY A 320 -9.10 -1.71 22.19
C GLY A 320 -9.99 -2.54 21.25
N PHE A 321 -10.96 -3.26 21.78
CA PHE A 321 -11.89 -4.07 21.01
C PHE A 321 -12.71 -3.21 20.04
N ILE A 322 -13.25 -2.07 20.48
CA ILE A 322 -14.02 -1.16 19.64
C ILE A 322 -13.13 -0.57 18.53
N ALA A 323 -11.96 -0.05 18.89
CA ALA A 323 -11.04 0.58 17.94
C ALA A 323 -10.62 -0.39 16.83
N ASN A 324 -10.32 -1.65 17.20
CA ASN A 324 -9.91 -2.68 16.25
C ASN A 324 -11.05 -3.17 15.35
N LEU A 325 -12.29 -3.23 15.84
CA LEU A 325 -13.40 -3.81 15.11
C LEU A 325 -14.05 -2.83 14.14
N THR A 326 -14.27 -1.59 14.53
CA THR A 326 -15.05 -0.61 13.76
C THR A 326 -14.21 0.14 12.72
N GLY A 327 -13.12 0.77 13.15
CA GLY A 327 -12.31 1.62 12.27
C GLY A 327 -11.54 0.81 11.23
N LEU A 328 -10.95 -0.29 11.66
CA LEU A 328 -10.08 -1.10 10.80
C LEU A 328 -10.84 -1.84 9.70
N TRP A 329 -12.01 -2.40 10.03
CA TRP A 329 -12.82 -3.15 9.07
C TRP A 329 -13.35 -2.26 7.94
N ALA A 330 -13.91 -1.09 8.27
CA ALA A 330 -14.42 -0.15 7.28
C ALA A 330 -13.32 0.36 6.34
N ALA A 331 -12.18 0.78 6.88
CA ALA A 331 -11.03 1.24 6.10
C ALA A 331 -10.48 0.15 5.15
N THR A 332 -10.43 -1.10 5.62
CA THR A 332 -9.98 -2.26 4.83
C THR A 332 -10.92 -2.55 3.67
N GLN A 333 -12.24 -2.50 3.88
CA GLN A 333 -13.23 -2.74 2.84
C GLN A 333 -13.21 -1.63 1.76
N GLY A 334 -13.04 -0.37 2.16
CA GLY A 334 -12.91 0.75 1.22
C GLY A 334 -11.67 0.60 0.32
N ALA A 335 -10.51 0.32 0.91
CA ALA A 335 -9.28 0.06 0.17
C ALA A 335 -9.39 -1.17 -0.75
N GLY A 336 -9.99 -2.24 -0.25
CA GLY A 336 -10.23 -3.46 -1.04
C GLY A 336 -11.10 -3.23 -2.27
N ARG A 337 -12.15 -2.39 -2.18
CA ARG A 337 -12.97 -2.01 -3.34
C ARG A 337 -12.16 -1.28 -4.40
N ARG A 338 -11.32 -0.30 -4.03
CA ARG A 338 -10.46 0.42 -4.98
C ARG A 338 -9.42 -0.48 -5.65
N ILE A 339 -8.89 -1.48 -4.95
CA ILE A 339 -8.03 -2.51 -5.55
C ILE A 339 -8.82 -3.34 -6.57
N LEU A 340 -10.04 -3.75 -6.24
CA LEU A 340 -10.90 -4.50 -7.16
C LEU A 340 -11.25 -3.70 -8.41
N ASP A 341 -11.57 -2.42 -8.26
CA ASP A 341 -11.80 -1.53 -9.40
C ASP A 341 -10.57 -1.49 -10.33
N LEU A 342 -9.36 -1.48 -9.77
CA LEU A 342 -8.13 -1.58 -10.56
C LEU A 342 -8.00 -2.95 -11.26
N MET A 343 -8.41 -4.03 -10.59
CA MET A 343 -8.34 -5.39 -11.13
C MET A 343 -9.43 -5.68 -12.17
N THR A 344 -10.61 -5.05 -12.05
CA THR A 344 -11.76 -5.30 -12.92
C THR A 344 -11.92 -4.24 -14.00
N SER A 345 -11.25 -3.09 -13.90
CA SER A 345 -11.25 -2.07 -14.95
C SER A 345 -10.79 -2.71 -16.25
N GLU A 346 -11.70 -2.95 -17.15
CA GLU A 346 -11.34 -3.20 -18.55
C GLU A 346 -10.64 -1.95 -19.07
N PRO A 347 -9.66 -2.08 -19.97
CA PRO A 347 -9.09 -0.93 -20.66
C PRO A 347 -10.24 -0.16 -21.29
N THR A 348 -10.56 1.01 -20.74
CA THR A 348 -11.60 1.88 -21.29
C THR A 348 -11.19 2.20 -22.72
N ASP A 349 -12.08 1.88 -23.62
CA ASP A 349 -12.01 2.24 -25.02
C ASP A 349 -10.90 1.56 -25.87
N ARG A 350 -11.12 0.26 -26.12
CA ARG A 350 -10.88 -0.23 -27.46
C ARG A 350 -12.14 0.07 -28.26
N THR A 351 -12.29 1.30 -28.74
CA THR A 351 -12.90 1.49 -30.04
C THR A 351 -12.20 0.48 -30.93
N ALA A 352 -12.95 -0.51 -31.43
CA ALA A 352 -12.38 -1.51 -32.32
C ALA A 352 -11.54 -0.73 -33.35
N PRO A 353 -10.22 -0.92 -33.40
CA PRO A 353 -9.37 -0.11 -34.27
C PRO A 353 -9.94 -0.28 -35.67
N GLY A 354 -10.19 0.86 -36.34
CA GLY A 354 -10.60 0.84 -37.74
C GLY A 354 -9.62 0.01 -38.57
N PRO A 355 -9.98 -0.45 -39.74
CA PRO A 355 -9.08 -1.18 -40.60
C PRO A 355 -7.81 -0.34 -40.81
N PRO A 356 -6.60 -0.97 -40.81
CA PRO A 356 -5.37 -0.24 -41.06
C PRO A 356 -5.46 0.51 -42.41
N PRO A 357 -4.86 1.70 -42.53
CA PRO A 357 -4.92 2.47 -43.78
C PRO A 357 -4.49 1.61 -44.96
N ALA A 358 -5.30 1.67 -46.03
CA ALA A 358 -4.96 0.94 -47.24
C ALA A 358 -3.63 1.41 -47.80
N GLY A 359 -2.78 0.47 -48.20
CA GLY A 359 -1.53 0.81 -48.88
C GLY A 359 -0.25 0.64 -48.08
N VAL A 360 -0.30 0.23 -46.80
CA VAL A 360 0.92 -0.12 -46.07
C VAL A 360 1.50 -1.44 -46.61
N VAL A 361 2.81 -1.42 -46.94
CA VAL A 361 3.51 -2.54 -47.56
C VAL A 361 4.04 -3.50 -46.50
N ARG A 362 3.66 -4.78 -46.58
CA ARG A 362 4.31 -5.82 -45.78
C ARG A 362 5.74 -6.07 -46.27
N ASN A 363 6.66 -6.29 -45.33
CA ASN A 363 8.08 -6.51 -45.59
C ASN A 363 8.76 -5.35 -46.32
N GLY A 364 8.28 -4.12 -46.10
CA GLY A 364 8.80 -2.90 -46.66
C GLY A 364 8.74 -1.72 -45.71
N PHE A 365 9.28 -0.59 -46.14
CA PHE A 365 9.32 0.64 -45.37
C PHE A 365 8.27 1.64 -45.89
N THR A 366 7.25 1.89 -45.09
CA THR A 366 6.16 2.80 -45.47
C THR A 366 6.18 4.05 -44.61
N THR A 367 6.13 5.23 -45.21
CA THR A 367 5.88 6.49 -44.52
C THR A 367 4.41 6.86 -44.65
N VAL A 368 3.75 7.12 -43.53
CA VAL A 368 2.35 7.50 -43.48
C VAL A 368 2.22 8.93 -43.01
N ARG A 369 1.50 9.75 -43.77
CA ARG A 369 1.17 11.10 -43.42
C ARG A 369 -0.28 11.19 -43.00
N VAL A 370 -0.52 11.75 -41.82
CA VAL A 370 -1.85 11.92 -41.26
C VAL A 370 -1.98 13.28 -40.59
N PRO A 371 -3.20 13.85 -40.51
CA PRO A 371 -3.46 15.03 -39.70
C PRO A 371 -3.06 14.80 -38.22
N ALA A 372 -2.63 15.88 -37.55
CA ALA A 372 -2.08 15.78 -36.18
C ALA A 372 -3.03 15.15 -35.16
N ASP A 373 -4.32 15.36 -35.32
CA ASP A 373 -5.39 14.78 -34.50
C ASP A 373 -5.64 13.28 -34.76
N ALA A 374 -5.29 12.78 -35.95
CA ALA A 374 -5.47 11.39 -36.36
C ALA A 374 -4.22 10.51 -36.09
N VAL A 375 -3.06 11.09 -35.76
CA VAL A 375 -1.78 10.36 -35.58
C VAL A 375 -1.92 9.20 -34.60
N ARG A 376 -2.51 9.44 -33.43
CA ARG A 376 -2.66 8.43 -32.38
C ARG A 376 -3.61 7.30 -32.82
N ALA A 377 -4.78 7.65 -33.32
CA ALA A 377 -5.77 6.69 -33.79
C ALA A 377 -5.23 5.79 -34.90
N THR A 378 -4.49 6.38 -35.85
CA THR A 378 -3.84 5.65 -36.96
C THR A 378 -2.76 4.70 -36.44
N ALA A 379 -1.92 5.14 -35.51
CA ALA A 379 -0.87 4.31 -34.92
C ALA A 379 -1.46 3.10 -34.17
N GLU A 380 -2.52 3.32 -33.41
CA GLU A 380 -3.23 2.27 -32.68
C GLU A 380 -3.97 1.29 -33.62
N ALA A 381 -4.61 1.79 -34.67
CA ALA A 381 -5.25 0.95 -35.70
C ALA A 381 -4.23 0.06 -36.43
N LEU A 382 -3.08 0.61 -36.81
CA LEU A 382 -1.99 -0.14 -37.41
C LEU A 382 -1.43 -1.21 -36.45
N ALA A 383 -1.23 -0.86 -35.19
CA ALA A 383 -0.71 -1.79 -34.19
C ALA A 383 -1.68 -2.94 -33.89
N ALA A 384 -2.99 -2.70 -33.90
CA ALA A 384 -3.99 -3.73 -33.71
C ALA A 384 -4.20 -4.64 -34.92
N GLY A 385 -3.89 -4.15 -36.12
CA GLY A 385 -4.06 -4.90 -37.36
C GLY A 385 -3.03 -6.02 -37.60
N TRP A 386 -1.91 -6.01 -36.88
CA TRP A 386 -0.84 -7.00 -37.07
C TRP A 386 -0.32 -7.59 -35.74
N PRO A 387 -0.35 -8.90 -35.57
CA PRO A 387 0.26 -9.55 -34.42
C PRO A 387 1.80 -9.37 -34.44
N GLY A 388 2.40 -9.29 -33.25
CA GLY A 388 3.85 -9.09 -33.11
C GLY A 388 4.34 -7.67 -33.42
N THR A 389 3.43 -6.69 -33.45
CA THR A 389 3.76 -5.29 -33.67
C THR A 389 4.33 -4.63 -32.43
N LEU A 390 5.43 -3.92 -32.60
CA LEU A 390 5.93 -2.92 -31.64
C LEU A 390 5.52 -1.52 -32.10
N LEU A 391 4.62 -0.88 -31.38
CA LEU A 391 4.37 0.56 -31.47
C LEU A 391 5.30 1.26 -30.49
N ALA A 392 6.28 2.00 -30.98
CA ALA A 392 7.18 2.76 -30.13
C ALA A 392 6.41 3.89 -29.41
N PRO A 393 6.59 4.05 -28.08
CA PRO A 393 5.88 5.09 -27.31
C PRO A 393 6.21 6.50 -27.82
N HIS A 394 5.19 7.34 -27.93
CA HIS A 394 5.34 8.76 -28.21
C HIS A 394 4.35 9.56 -27.32
N PRO A 395 4.79 10.56 -26.52
CA PRO A 395 6.18 10.98 -26.34
C PRO A 395 7.08 9.90 -25.71
N GLU A 396 8.36 10.02 -25.92
CA GLU A 396 9.36 9.03 -25.49
C GLU A 396 9.42 8.95 -23.94
N GLN A 397 9.25 7.76 -23.42
CA GLN A 397 9.42 7.49 -21.99
C GLN A 397 10.68 6.66 -21.78
N LEU A 398 11.61 7.21 -20.99
CA LEU A 398 12.79 6.49 -20.55
C LEU A 398 12.63 6.10 -19.07
N LEU A 399 13.13 4.91 -18.75
CA LEU A 399 13.19 4.42 -17.39
C LEU A 399 14.39 5.03 -16.67
N ALA A 400 14.31 5.22 -15.36
CA ALA A 400 15.48 5.58 -14.56
C ALA A 400 16.53 4.47 -14.68
N GLY A 401 17.81 4.86 -14.87
CA GLY A 401 18.91 3.95 -15.09
C GLY A 401 19.83 4.42 -16.22
N SER A 402 20.75 3.57 -16.68
CA SER A 402 21.68 3.96 -17.73
C SER A 402 21.02 3.98 -19.11
N VAL A 403 21.62 4.72 -20.05
CA VAL A 403 21.26 4.71 -21.47
C VAL A 403 21.27 3.28 -22.01
N LEU A 404 22.31 2.50 -21.67
CA LEU A 404 22.44 1.12 -22.11
C LEU A 404 21.31 0.23 -21.57
N ASP A 405 20.96 0.37 -20.28
CA ASP A 405 19.87 -0.40 -19.68
C ASP A 405 18.52 -0.07 -20.31
N ASN A 406 18.28 1.18 -20.64
CA ASN A 406 17.09 1.61 -21.35
C ASN A 406 16.95 0.94 -22.73
N VAL A 407 18.05 0.82 -23.48
CA VAL A 407 18.02 0.16 -24.80
C VAL A 407 17.91 -1.35 -24.67
N ARG A 408 18.45 -1.94 -23.61
CA ARG A 408 18.33 -3.38 -23.31
C ARG A 408 16.95 -3.80 -22.84
N ALA A 409 16.15 -2.88 -22.31
CA ALA A 409 14.79 -3.16 -21.81
C ALA A 409 13.82 -3.43 -22.98
N THR A 410 13.93 -4.62 -23.58
CA THR A 410 13.16 -5.05 -24.76
C THR A 410 12.51 -6.41 -24.51
N GLY A 411 11.20 -6.53 -24.82
CA GLY A 411 10.49 -7.81 -24.79
C GLY A 411 10.64 -8.61 -23.49
N GLU A 412 10.45 -9.92 -23.56
CA GLU A 412 10.61 -10.84 -22.44
C GLU A 412 12.08 -11.06 -22.04
N ASN A 413 13.00 -10.93 -22.99
CA ASN A 413 14.43 -11.09 -22.76
C ASN A 413 15.15 -9.77 -23.09
N PRO A 414 15.96 -9.23 -22.18
CA PRO A 414 16.75 -8.04 -22.45
C PRO A 414 17.71 -8.26 -23.64
N ALA A 415 17.85 -7.25 -24.49
CA ALA A 415 18.85 -7.30 -25.56
C ALA A 415 20.27 -7.44 -24.97
N SER A 416 21.17 -8.14 -25.67
CA SER A 416 22.56 -8.22 -25.24
C SER A 416 23.22 -6.83 -25.25
N PRO A 417 24.25 -6.58 -24.42
CA PRO A 417 24.95 -5.31 -24.40
C PRO A 417 25.49 -4.90 -25.77
N GLU A 418 25.99 -5.87 -26.56
CA GLU A 418 26.54 -5.64 -27.89
C GLU A 418 25.45 -5.18 -28.85
N ARG A 419 24.27 -5.86 -28.83
CA ARG A 419 23.12 -5.49 -29.67
C ARG A 419 22.58 -4.11 -29.30
N ALA A 420 22.52 -3.78 -28.03
CA ALA A 420 22.08 -2.46 -27.56
C ALA A 420 23.07 -1.36 -27.98
N THR A 421 24.36 -1.61 -27.84
CA THR A 421 25.43 -0.69 -28.28
C THR A 421 25.39 -0.45 -29.79
N GLU A 422 25.20 -1.49 -30.55
CA GLU A 422 25.06 -1.41 -31.99
C GLU A 422 23.81 -0.61 -32.40
N ALA A 423 22.68 -0.83 -31.73
CA ALA A 423 21.46 -0.06 -31.97
C ALA A 423 21.65 1.44 -31.70
N LEU A 424 22.37 1.80 -30.63
CA LEU A 424 22.71 3.20 -30.32
C LEU A 424 23.54 3.85 -31.42
N ARG A 425 24.56 3.15 -31.96
CA ARG A 425 25.37 3.64 -33.06
C ARG A 425 24.53 3.82 -34.33
N ARG A 426 23.64 2.88 -34.63
CA ARG A 426 22.76 2.94 -35.82
C ARG A 426 21.82 4.14 -35.83
N VAL A 427 21.37 4.58 -34.66
CA VAL A 427 20.57 5.81 -34.53
C VAL A 427 21.44 7.07 -34.39
N GLY A 428 22.74 6.93 -34.59
CA GLY A 428 23.68 8.06 -34.56
C GLY A 428 23.92 8.63 -33.17
N LEU A 429 23.79 7.85 -32.10
CA LEU A 429 24.14 8.25 -30.75
C LEU A 429 25.45 7.61 -30.34
N GLU A 430 26.52 8.39 -30.38
CA GLU A 430 27.84 7.93 -29.98
C GLU A 430 28.07 8.12 -28.49
N ALA A 431 28.91 7.25 -27.90
CA ALA A 431 29.23 7.31 -26.47
C ALA A 431 29.85 8.66 -26.08
N THR A 432 30.58 9.31 -27.00
CA THR A 432 31.22 10.60 -26.81
C THR A 432 30.25 11.77 -26.66
N GLU A 433 29.00 11.63 -27.08
CA GLU A 433 27.94 12.62 -26.92
C GLU A 433 27.32 12.63 -25.53
N LEU A 434 27.66 11.65 -24.69
CA LEU A 434 27.10 11.42 -23.39
C LEU A 434 28.15 11.59 -22.29
N ALA A 435 27.78 12.13 -21.14
CA ALA A 435 28.71 12.51 -20.07
C ALA A 435 29.59 11.33 -19.56
N ASN A 436 29.01 10.13 -19.50
CA ASN A 436 29.71 8.90 -19.06
C ASN A 436 29.54 7.77 -20.11
N GLY A 437 29.55 8.11 -21.40
CA GLY A 437 29.24 7.14 -22.43
C GLY A 437 27.86 6.50 -22.25
N TYR A 438 27.69 5.27 -22.65
CA TYR A 438 26.41 4.57 -22.54
C TYR A 438 26.00 4.17 -21.11
N THR A 439 26.88 4.39 -20.11
CA THR A 439 26.54 4.26 -18.69
C THR A 439 25.98 5.54 -18.08
N THR A 440 25.82 6.62 -18.87
CA THR A 440 25.18 7.86 -18.44
C THR A 440 23.79 7.57 -17.92
N ASP A 441 23.49 8.07 -16.70
CA ASP A 441 22.14 8.00 -16.11
C ASP A 441 21.17 8.89 -16.90
N THR A 442 20.00 8.33 -17.23
CA THR A 442 18.97 9.06 -17.97
C THR A 442 18.21 10.05 -17.09
N GLY A 443 18.25 9.90 -15.77
CA GLY A 443 17.38 10.62 -14.84
C GLY A 443 15.90 10.23 -14.97
N ASP A 444 15.06 10.88 -14.18
CA ASP A 444 13.60 10.64 -14.24
C ASP A 444 13.04 11.04 -15.59
N ASN A 445 12.40 10.09 -16.29
CA ASN A 445 11.85 10.28 -17.65
C ASN A 445 12.85 10.83 -18.67
N GLY A 446 14.14 10.55 -18.51
CA GLY A 446 15.18 11.04 -19.40
C GLY A 446 15.55 12.51 -19.20
N SER A 447 15.29 13.09 -18.03
CA SER A 447 15.54 14.51 -17.73
C SER A 447 17.00 14.92 -17.81
N ALA A 448 17.94 13.98 -17.68
CA ALA A 448 19.39 14.23 -17.81
C ALA A 448 19.88 14.27 -19.26
N LEU A 449 19.02 13.95 -20.24
CA LEU A 449 19.35 13.90 -21.66
C LEU A 449 18.73 15.10 -22.43
N SER A 450 19.38 15.53 -23.52
CA SER A 450 18.75 16.45 -24.45
C SER A 450 17.55 15.79 -25.16
N GLY A 451 16.64 16.57 -25.75
CA GLY A 451 15.48 16.06 -26.50
C GLY A 451 15.88 15.06 -27.58
N GLY A 452 16.87 15.43 -28.41
CA GLY A 452 17.38 14.56 -29.47
C GLY A 452 18.10 13.30 -28.96
N GLN A 453 18.84 13.38 -27.83
CA GLN A 453 19.42 12.21 -27.21
C GLN A 453 18.32 11.25 -26.68
N ARG A 454 17.30 11.80 -26.03
CA ARG A 454 16.14 11.01 -25.55
C ARG A 454 15.45 10.25 -26.67
N GLN A 455 15.14 10.94 -27.78
CA GLN A 455 14.54 10.31 -28.96
C GLN A 455 15.42 9.22 -29.55
N ARG A 456 16.74 9.48 -29.70
CA ARG A 456 17.66 8.46 -30.21
C ARG A 456 17.76 7.24 -29.29
N VAL A 457 17.74 7.40 -27.97
CA VAL A 457 17.71 6.27 -27.03
C VAL A 457 16.41 5.46 -27.17
N ALA A 458 15.25 6.12 -27.27
CA ALA A 458 13.98 5.44 -27.47
C ALA A 458 13.91 4.70 -28.82
N LEU A 459 14.43 5.32 -29.88
CA LEU A 459 14.53 4.70 -31.21
C LEU A 459 15.51 3.51 -31.20
N ALA A 460 16.67 3.62 -30.53
CA ALA A 460 17.62 2.53 -30.37
C ALA A 460 16.99 1.34 -29.65
N ARG A 461 16.17 1.58 -28.61
CA ARG A 461 15.40 0.53 -27.94
C ARG A 461 14.46 -0.20 -28.89
N ALA A 462 13.74 0.53 -29.73
CA ALA A 462 12.84 -0.05 -30.72
C ALA A 462 13.59 -0.87 -31.78
N VAL A 463 14.76 -0.40 -32.23
CA VAL A 463 15.64 -1.11 -33.16
C VAL A 463 16.26 -2.34 -32.51
N ALA A 464 16.69 -2.27 -31.25
CA ALA A 464 17.24 -3.39 -30.51
C ALA A 464 16.20 -4.48 -30.25
N ALA A 465 14.93 -4.14 -30.07
CA ALA A 465 13.83 -5.09 -29.96
C ALA A 465 13.63 -5.93 -31.23
N ASP A 466 13.88 -5.36 -32.38
CA ASP A 466 13.83 -5.97 -33.71
C ASP A 466 12.53 -6.76 -33.99
N PRO A 467 11.35 -6.15 -33.84
CA PRO A 467 10.05 -6.81 -34.04
C PRO A 467 9.82 -7.11 -35.53
N GLU A 468 8.88 -8.01 -35.83
CA GLU A 468 8.44 -8.25 -37.23
C GLU A 468 7.81 -7.00 -37.83
N VAL A 469 7.00 -6.30 -37.06
CA VAL A 469 6.35 -5.04 -37.44
C VAL A 469 6.75 -3.94 -36.46
N LEU A 470 7.35 -2.88 -36.96
CA LEU A 470 7.74 -1.69 -36.19
C LEU A 470 6.93 -0.47 -36.64
N ILE A 471 6.24 0.15 -35.71
CA ILE A 471 5.53 1.42 -35.95
C ILE A 471 6.21 2.53 -35.13
N LEU A 472 6.61 3.59 -35.80
CA LEU A 472 7.26 4.76 -35.22
C LEU A 472 6.39 6.00 -35.46
N VAL A 473 6.26 6.83 -34.43
CA VAL A 473 5.54 8.11 -34.53
C VAL A 473 6.52 9.25 -34.30
N ASN A 474 6.74 10.09 -35.32
CA ASN A 474 7.65 11.25 -35.29
C ASN A 474 8.99 10.94 -34.58
N PRO A 475 9.74 9.90 -34.99
CA PRO A 475 10.85 9.35 -34.18
C PRO A 475 12.06 10.28 -34.08
N THR A 476 12.11 11.39 -34.84
CA THR A 476 13.24 12.30 -34.95
C THR A 476 12.85 13.78 -34.86
N SER A 477 11.69 14.11 -34.31
CA SER A 477 11.16 15.49 -34.25
C SER A 477 12.05 16.49 -33.47
N SER A 478 12.95 15.98 -32.61
CA SER A 478 13.92 16.77 -31.83
C SER A 478 15.38 16.58 -32.31
N VAL A 479 15.56 15.99 -33.48
CA VAL A 479 16.89 15.71 -34.07
C VAL A 479 17.14 16.67 -35.23
N ASP A 480 18.38 17.07 -35.44
CA ASP A 480 18.75 17.92 -36.59
C ASP A 480 18.61 17.18 -37.94
N THR A 481 18.37 17.92 -38.99
CA THR A 481 18.06 17.41 -40.34
C THR A 481 19.13 16.48 -40.90
N VAL A 482 20.42 16.75 -40.64
CA VAL A 482 21.52 15.91 -41.14
C VAL A 482 21.52 14.55 -40.46
N THR A 483 21.41 14.55 -39.13
CA THR A 483 21.31 13.32 -38.33
C THR A 483 20.02 12.57 -38.64
N GLU A 484 18.90 13.27 -38.81
CA GLU A 484 17.63 12.68 -39.20
C GLU A 484 17.73 11.90 -40.54
N HIS A 485 18.35 12.51 -41.56
CA HIS A 485 18.53 11.86 -42.86
C HIS A 485 19.37 10.59 -42.75
N ARG A 486 20.45 10.63 -41.98
CA ARG A 486 21.31 9.47 -41.71
C ARG A 486 20.54 8.36 -40.98
N ILE A 487 19.72 8.70 -39.95
CA ILE A 487 18.87 7.77 -39.24
C ILE A 487 17.85 7.11 -40.17
N ALA A 488 17.19 7.89 -41.03
CA ALA A 488 16.21 7.37 -41.97
C ALA A 488 16.82 6.34 -42.95
N GLN A 489 17.98 6.63 -43.50
CA GLN A 489 18.73 5.74 -44.40
C GLN A 489 19.15 4.45 -43.65
N GLU A 490 19.72 4.59 -42.46
CA GLU A 490 20.18 3.45 -41.67
C GLU A 490 19.01 2.57 -41.21
N LEU A 491 17.90 3.16 -40.80
CA LEU A 491 16.71 2.44 -40.39
C LEU A 491 16.11 1.64 -41.57
N HIS A 492 16.02 2.26 -42.76
CA HIS A 492 15.59 1.55 -43.98
C HIS A 492 16.50 0.36 -44.29
N ARG A 493 17.84 0.55 -44.20
CA ARG A 493 18.83 -0.50 -44.46
C ARG A 493 18.72 -1.68 -43.46
N VAL A 494 18.62 -1.38 -42.16
CA VAL A 494 18.62 -2.37 -41.08
C VAL A 494 17.31 -3.14 -41.04
N ARG A 495 16.23 -2.50 -41.44
CA ARG A 495 14.89 -3.07 -41.44
C ARG A 495 14.48 -3.67 -42.80
N ALA A 496 15.42 -3.80 -43.73
CA ALA A 496 15.15 -4.40 -45.02
C ALA A 496 14.56 -5.80 -44.88
N GLY A 497 13.47 -6.08 -45.61
CA GLY A 497 12.72 -7.33 -45.52
C GLY A 497 11.78 -7.49 -44.33
N ARG A 498 11.64 -6.46 -43.46
CA ARG A 498 10.68 -6.40 -42.36
C ARG A 498 9.71 -5.23 -42.55
N THR A 499 8.55 -5.33 -41.95
CA THR A 499 7.55 -4.25 -42.01
C THR A 499 7.94 -3.12 -41.08
N THR A 500 8.11 -1.92 -41.63
CA THR A 500 8.36 -0.70 -40.86
C THR A 500 7.43 0.39 -41.33
N VAL A 501 6.69 0.98 -40.39
CA VAL A 501 5.78 2.10 -40.66
C VAL A 501 6.24 3.30 -39.86
N VAL A 502 6.48 4.41 -40.54
CA VAL A 502 6.84 5.66 -39.89
C VAL A 502 5.72 6.67 -40.14
N ILE A 503 5.03 7.07 -39.08
CA ILE A 503 4.03 8.15 -39.14
C ILE A 503 4.77 9.46 -38.91
N SER A 504 5.00 10.23 -39.98
CA SER A 504 5.76 11.47 -39.91
C SER A 504 5.57 12.31 -41.17
N ASP A 505 5.67 13.64 -41.00
CA ASP A 505 5.75 14.62 -42.12
C ASP A 505 7.18 14.84 -42.62
N SER A 506 8.19 14.20 -42.03
CA SER A 506 9.59 14.41 -42.32
C SER A 506 9.94 14.07 -43.79
N PRO A 507 10.60 15.01 -44.51
CA PRO A 507 11.12 14.74 -45.85
C PRO A 507 12.17 13.61 -45.90
N ALA A 508 12.94 13.43 -44.81
CA ALA A 508 13.97 12.41 -44.72
C ALA A 508 13.40 10.98 -44.80
N PHE A 509 12.33 10.72 -44.06
CA PHE A 509 11.69 9.41 -44.13
C PHE A 509 10.92 9.18 -45.42
N ARG A 510 10.33 10.23 -46.02
CA ARG A 510 9.67 10.13 -47.32
C ARG A 510 10.65 9.78 -48.44
N ALA A 511 11.87 10.33 -48.36
CA ALA A 511 12.88 10.11 -49.38
C ALA A 511 13.41 8.65 -49.43
N VAL A 512 13.38 7.94 -48.32
CA VAL A 512 13.87 6.54 -48.22
C VAL A 512 12.74 5.50 -48.24
N ALA A 513 11.48 5.93 -48.18
CA ALA A 513 10.33 5.01 -48.09
C ALA A 513 10.11 4.29 -49.44
N ASP A 514 9.85 2.98 -49.36
CA ASP A 514 9.37 2.18 -50.50
C ASP A 514 7.97 2.65 -50.93
N ARG A 515 7.19 3.17 -50.00
CA ARG A 515 5.87 3.72 -50.26
C ARG A 515 5.53 4.86 -49.30
N VAL A 516 4.86 5.87 -49.84
CA VAL A 516 4.28 6.97 -49.08
C VAL A 516 2.77 6.87 -49.18
N VAL A 517 2.09 6.91 -48.03
CA VAL A 517 0.62 6.86 -47.91
C VAL A 517 0.16 8.15 -47.27
N GLU A 518 -0.76 8.84 -47.90
CA GLU A 518 -1.45 10.02 -47.34
C GLU A 518 -2.84 9.57 -46.92
N VAL A 519 -3.21 9.82 -45.66
CA VAL A 519 -4.54 9.57 -45.13
C VAL A 519 -5.24 10.91 -45.03
N GLU A 520 -6.23 11.11 -45.89
CA GLU A 520 -7.11 12.28 -45.83
C GLU A 520 -8.07 12.12 -44.62
N SER A 521 -8.42 13.24 -43.99
CA SER A 521 -9.32 13.33 -42.83
C SER A 521 -10.74 12.86 -43.09
#